data_62ab9484a743841db1632f6bdba052a4
#
_entry.id   62ab9484a743841db1632f6bdba052a4
#
_cell.length_a   1.000
_cell.length_b   1.000
_cell.length_c   1.000
_cell.angle_alpha   90.00
_cell.angle_beta   90.00
_cell.angle_gamma   90.00
#
_symmetry.space_group_name_H-M   'P 1'
#
loop_
_entity.id
_entity.type
_entity.pdbx_description
1 polymer ?
#
loop_
_entity_poly.entity_id
_entity_poly.type
_entity_poly.pdbx_seq_one_letter_code
_entity_poly.pdbx_strand_id
1 'polypeptide(L)'
;MDVDQVVAQWIEEEQAVRDRLQAPDAMPRGQALSLTGMEVFEAIFAGELPPPPIGDTLDFLPMYMEPGVAVFQGRPGRRHYNPMGTVHGGWFATLLDSAVGCAVHTTLAVGKGYTTLELKLNVVRALTDAVPLVRAEGKVIHVGSQVATAEGRIVGPDGRLYAHATTTCLIFDHPTTPSMSAGGRG
;
A
#
# COMPACT_ATOMS: atom_id res chain seq x y z
N MET A 1 -20.53 1.38 16.92
CA MET A 1 -19.38 1.53 17.81
C MET A 1 -19.13 3.02 18.05
N ASP A 2 -18.78 3.38 19.27
CA ASP A 2 -18.30 4.72 19.57
C ASP A 2 -16.95 4.98 18.87
N VAL A 3 -16.67 6.22 18.49
CA VAL A 3 -15.44 6.62 17.77
C VAL A 3 -14.19 6.23 18.58
N ASP A 4 -14.23 6.43 19.89
CA ASP A 4 -13.11 6.08 20.78
C ASP A 4 -12.84 4.58 20.79
N GLN A 5 -13.87 3.75 20.71
CA GLN A 5 -13.73 2.29 20.60
C GLN A 5 -13.10 1.88 19.26
N VAL A 6 -13.49 2.55 18.16
CA VAL A 6 -12.91 2.30 16.83
C VAL A 6 -11.42 2.69 16.82
N VAL A 7 -11.08 3.83 17.40
CA VAL A 7 -9.68 4.29 17.52
C VAL A 7 -8.85 3.29 18.34
N ALA A 8 -9.35 2.86 19.48
CA ALA A 8 -8.66 1.88 20.34
C ALA A 8 -8.42 0.55 19.59
N GLN A 9 -9.44 0.05 18.90
CA GLN A 9 -9.34 -1.15 18.08
C GLN A 9 -8.29 -0.99 16.96
N TRP A 10 -8.31 0.13 16.25
CA TRP A 10 -7.35 0.39 15.16
C TRP A 10 -5.90 0.50 15.67
N ILE A 11 -5.70 1.07 16.87
CA ILE A 11 -4.37 1.12 17.51
C ILE A 11 -3.89 -0.30 17.87
N GLU A 12 -4.75 -1.14 18.42
CA GLU A 12 -4.42 -2.52 18.77
C GLU A 12 -4.06 -3.35 17.51
N GLU A 13 -4.88 -3.26 16.48
CA GLU A 13 -4.62 -3.91 15.19
C GLU A 13 -3.31 -3.45 14.57
N GLU A 14 -3.01 -2.13 14.62
CA GLU A 14 -1.76 -1.57 14.14
C GLU A 14 -0.56 -2.12 14.91
N GLN A 15 -0.64 -2.19 16.24
CA GLN A 15 0.45 -2.72 17.05
C GLN A 15 0.74 -4.18 16.71
N ALA A 16 -0.30 -4.99 16.56
CA ALA A 16 -0.16 -6.39 16.17
C ALA A 16 0.48 -6.57 14.77
N VAL A 17 0.25 -5.63 13.85
CA VAL A 17 0.92 -5.62 12.55
C VAL A 17 2.37 -5.16 12.69
N ARG A 18 2.65 -4.06 13.42
CA ARG A 18 4.01 -3.54 13.63
C ARG A 18 4.93 -4.59 14.27
N ASP A 19 4.43 -5.36 15.24
CA ASP A 19 5.19 -6.41 15.91
C ASP A 19 5.64 -7.51 14.93
N ARG A 20 4.87 -7.76 13.87
CA ARG A 20 5.18 -8.74 12.82
C ARG A 20 6.08 -8.18 11.72
N LEU A 21 5.96 -6.89 11.39
CA LEU A 21 6.71 -6.25 10.30
C LEU A 21 8.19 -5.97 10.64
N GLN A 22 8.68 -6.36 11.80
CA GLN A 22 10.08 -6.22 12.19
C GLN A 22 10.95 -7.28 11.50
N ALA A 23 11.21 -7.11 10.23
CA ALA A 23 12.10 -7.98 9.47
C ALA A 23 13.57 -7.54 9.64
N PRO A 24 14.49 -8.46 10.00
CA PRO A 24 15.88 -8.11 10.29
C PRO A 24 16.70 -7.69 9.07
N ASP A 25 16.40 -8.17 7.88
CA ASP A 25 17.18 -7.87 6.66
C ASP A 25 16.31 -7.78 5.40
N ALA A 26 16.72 -6.91 4.46
CA ALA A 26 16.04 -6.77 3.17
C ALA A 26 16.22 -8.03 2.31
N MET A 27 15.11 -8.60 1.86
CA MET A 27 15.16 -9.70 0.89
C MET A 27 15.83 -9.25 -0.41
N PRO A 28 16.70 -10.09 -1.02
CA PRO A 28 17.22 -9.81 -2.35
C PRO A 28 16.06 -9.66 -3.35
N ARG A 29 16.08 -8.57 -4.12
CA ARG A 29 15.02 -8.23 -5.10
C ARG A 29 14.58 -9.40 -5.99
N GLY A 30 15.48 -10.36 -6.28
CA GLY A 30 15.18 -11.53 -7.10
C GLY A 30 14.20 -12.53 -6.47
N GLN A 31 14.09 -12.60 -5.15
CA GLN A 31 13.18 -13.54 -4.49
C GLN A 31 11.71 -13.09 -4.57
N ALA A 32 11.43 -11.79 -4.46
CA ALA A 32 10.08 -11.26 -4.63
C ALA A 32 9.51 -11.53 -6.03
N LEU A 33 10.36 -11.65 -7.06
CA LEU A 33 9.94 -11.92 -8.44
C LEU A 33 9.47 -13.37 -8.67
N SER A 34 9.75 -14.28 -7.75
CA SER A 34 9.28 -15.67 -7.79
C SER A 34 7.96 -15.91 -7.08
N LEU A 35 7.39 -14.87 -6.49
CA LEU A 35 6.13 -14.89 -5.76
C LEU A 35 5.02 -14.22 -6.58
N THR A 36 3.78 -14.66 -6.35
CA THR A 36 2.60 -13.90 -6.78
C THR A 36 2.49 -12.60 -5.98
N GLY A 37 1.74 -11.63 -6.46
CA GLY A 37 1.52 -10.39 -5.72
C GLY A 37 0.93 -10.62 -4.34
N MET A 38 0.05 -11.60 -4.16
CA MET A 38 -0.52 -11.94 -2.85
C MET A 38 0.53 -12.55 -1.91
N GLU A 39 1.32 -13.52 -2.39
CA GLU A 39 2.41 -14.14 -1.61
C GLU A 39 3.46 -13.12 -1.15
N VAL A 40 3.71 -12.05 -1.91
CA VAL A 40 4.59 -10.95 -1.46
C VAL A 40 4.04 -10.30 -0.19
N PHE A 41 2.74 -10.02 -0.12
CA PHE A 41 2.14 -9.43 1.08
C PHE A 41 2.06 -10.41 2.24
N GLU A 42 1.78 -11.69 1.98
CA GLU A 42 1.83 -12.74 2.99
C GLU A 42 3.22 -12.84 3.62
N ALA A 43 4.28 -12.80 2.81
CA ALA A 43 5.67 -12.78 3.28
C ALA A 43 6.01 -11.50 4.09
N ILE A 44 5.49 -10.33 3.68
CA ILE A 44 5.62 -9.09 4.45
C ILE A 44 4.95 -9.24 5.82
N PHE A 45 3.72 -9.73 5.88
CA PHE A 45 2.99 -9.93 7.14
C PHE A 45 3.57 -11.05 8.02
N ALA A 46 4.28 -12.00 7.43
CA ALA A 46 5.05 -13.03 8.16
C ALA A 46 6.40 -12.51 8.69
N GLY A 47 6.81 -11.27 8.33
CA GLY A 47 8.13 -10.73 8.67
C GLY A 47 9.28 -11.33 7.86
N GLU A 48 8.98 -12.03 6.78
CA GLU A 48 9.96 -12.63 5.86
C GLU A 48 10.46 -11.62 4.82
N LEU A 49 9.63 -10.62 4.50
CA LEU A 49 9.94 -9.49 3.63
C LEU A 49 9.80 -8.17 4.38
N PRO A 50 10.70 -7.20 4.17
CA PRO A 50 10.54 -5.87 4.75
C PRO A 50 9.39 -5.12 4.05
N PRO A 51 8.62 -4.31 4.79
CA PRO A 51 7.66 -3.39 4.18
C PRO A 51 8.40 -2.30 3.37
N PRO A 52 7.72 -1.66 2.39
CA PRO A 52 8.31 -0.56 1.64
C PRO A 52 8.71 0.62 2.56
N PRO A 53 9.96 1.15 2.45
CA PRO A 53 10.47 2.22 3.33
C PRO A 53 9.68 3.54 3.30
N ILE A 54 8.86 3.77 2.26
CA ILE A 54 8.00 4.95 2.16
C ILE A 54 6.99 5.03 3.31
N GLY A 55 6.57 3.87 3.84
CA GLY A 55 5.68 3.77 4.99
C GLY A 55 6.27 4.40 6.24
N ASP A 56 7.55 4.14 6.54
CA ASP A 56 8.26 4.72 7.67
C ASP A 56 8.42 6.25 7.51
N THR A 57 8.70 6.71 6.29
CA THR A 57 8.87 8.13 6.00
C THR A 57 7.59 8.93 6.26
N LEU A 58 6.44 8.37 5.91
CA LEU A 58 5.14 9.04 5.93
C LEU A 58 4.18 8.50 7.01
N ASP A 59 4.66 7.61 7.88
CA ASP A 59 3.93 7.03 9.01
C ASP A 59 2.62 6.36 8.60
N PHE A 60 2.74 5.38 7.71
CA PHE A 60 1.65 4.50 7.35
C PHE A 60 2.16 3.06 7.10
N LEU A 61 1.29 2.08 7.23
CA LEU A 61 1.63 0.68 7.06
C LEU A 61 0.48 -0.12 6.45
N PRO A 62 0.78 -1.26 5.79
CA PRO A 62 -0.25 -2.19 5.33
C PRO A 62 -0.93 -2.86 6.53
N MET A 63 -2.25 -2.96 6.50
CA MET A 63 -3.05 -3.59 7.56
C MET A 63 -3.67 -4.91 7.14
N TYR A 64 -4.19 -4.94 5.91
CA TYR A 64 -4.95 -6.06 5.40
C TYR A 64 -4.87 -6.13 3.87
N MET A 65 -4.73 -7.35 3.36
CA MET A 65 -4.72 -7.63 1.93
C MET A 65 -5.56 -8.85 1.62
N GLU A 66 -6.32 -8.77 0.53
CA GLU A 66 -6.96 -9.91 -0.13
C GLU A 66 -6.94 -9.68 -1.65
N PRO A 67 -7.20 -10.69 -2.47
CA PRO A 67 -7.19 -10.52 -3.92
C PRO A 67 -8.10 -9.37 -4.38
N GLY A 68 -7.48 -8.32 -4.93
CA GLY A 68 -8.15 -7.12 -5.41
C GLY A 68 -8.48 -6.07 -4.33
N VAL A 69 -8.04 -6.25 -3.08
CA VAL A 69 -8.26 -5.30 -1.99
C VAL A 69 -6.98 -5.07 -1.20
N ALA A 70 -6.73 -3.83 -0.83
CA ALA A 70 -5.64 -3.46 0.08
C ALA A 70 -6.09 -2.37 1.04
N VAL A 71 -5.75 -2.53 2.32
CA VAL A 71 -6.03 -1.55 3.37
C VAL A 71 -4.72 -1.13 4.02
N PHE A 72 -4.48 0.17 4.04
CA PHE A 72 -3.38 0.80 4.75
C PHE A 72 -3.91 1.68 5.87
N GLN A 73 -3.16 1.81 6.95
CA GLN A 73 -3.46 2.74 8.03
C GLN A 73 -2.36 3.79 8.12
N GLY A 74 -2.74 5.06 8.23
CA GLY A 74 -1.81 6.17 8.35
C GLY A 74 -2.08 7.02 9.58
N ARG A 75 -1.00 7.58 10.15
CA ARG A 75 -1.02 8.53 11.27
C ARG A 75 -0.73 9.94 10.76
N PRO A 76 -1.76 10.80 10.59
CA PRO A 76 -1.52 12.19 10.25
C PRO A 76 -0.76 12.89 11.38
N GLY A 77 0.23 13.70 11.03
CA GLY A 77 1.03 14.42 12.00
C GLY A 77 1.53 15.74 11.45
N ARG A 78 1.99 16.64 12.33
CA ARG A 78 2.47 17.99 11.95
C ARG A 78 3.60 17.98 10.94
N ARG A 79 4.44 16.95 10.92
CA ARG A 79 5.49 16.74 9.92
C ARG A 79 4.95 16.57 8.49
N HIS A 80 3.66 16.25 8.36
CA HIS A 80 2.99 16.07 7.08
C HIS A 80 2.21 17.31 6.63
N TYR A 81 2.31 18.43 7.35
CA TYR A 81 1.50 19.62 7.10
C TYR A 81 2.00 20.44 5.92
N ASN A 82 1.07 21.07 5.24
CA ASN A 82 1.29 22.14 4.31
C ASN A 82 1.36 23.51 5.07
N PRO A 83 1.74 24.61 4.40
CA PRO A 83 1.77 25.93 5.06
C PRO A 83 0.43 26.42 5.60
N MET A 84 -0.68 25.83 5.19
CA MET A 84 -2.04 26.17 5.65
C MET A 84 -2.42 25.49 6.97
N GLY A 85 -1.53 24.68 7.56
CA GLY A 85 -1.75 24.00 8.84
C GLY A 85 -2.63 22.75 8.76
N THR A 86 -2.69 22.13 7.60
CA THR A 86 -3.38 20.83 7.38
C THR A 86 -2.45 19.84 6.70
N VAL A 87 -2.79 18.56 6.74
CA VAL A 87 -2.02 17.50 6.05
C VAL A 87 -1.94 17.81 4.56
N HIS A 88 -0.71 17.76 4.03
CA HIS A 88 -0.41 18.06 2.64
C HIS A 88 -1.07 17.04 1.68
N GLY A 89 -1.56 17.51 0.52
CA GLY A 89 -2.18 16.65 -0.49
C GLY A 89 -1.29 15.50 -0.98
N GLY A 90 0.03 15.70 -0.98
CA GLY A 90 1.00 14.64 -1.31
C GLY A 90 0.99 13.45 -0.35
N TRP A 91 0.71 13.67 0.94
CA TRP A 91 0.55 12.59 1.90
C TRP A 91 -0.68 11.72 1.57
N PHE A 92 -1.82 12.35 1.26
CA PHE A 92 -3.02 11.64 0.79
C PHE A 92 -2.75 10.86 -0.50
N ALA A 93 -2.02 11.49 -1.44
CA ALA A 93 -1.68 10.87 -2.71
C ALA A 93 -0.85 9.60 -2.50
N THR A 94 0.21 9.65 -1.68
CA THR A 94 1.07 8.50 -1.44
C THR A 94 0.34 7.37 -0.71
N LEU A 95 -0.49 7.70 0.28
CA LEU A 95 -1.27 6.72 1.02
C LEU A 95 -2.32 6.03 0.12
N LEU A 96 -3.00 6.80 -0.74
CA LEU A 96 -3.96 6.25 -1.71
C LEU A 96 -3.28 5.49 -2.84
N ASP A 97 -2.15 5.97 -3.37
CA ASP A 97 -1.38 5.25 -4.38
C ASP A 97 -0.94 3.88 -3.86
N SER A 98 -0.48 3.82 -2.61
CA SER A 98 -0.15 2.56 -1.94
C SER A 98 -1.37 1.63 -1.86
N ALA A 99 -2.53 2.14 -1.44
CA ALA A 99 -3.73 1.32 -1.30
C ALA A 99 -4.23 0.80 -2.66
N VAL A 100 -4.39 1.68 -3.66
CA VAL A 100 -4.95 1.27 -4.97
C VAL A 100 -3.96 0.46 -5.80
N GLY A 101 -2.66 0.80 -5.75
CA GLY A 101 -1.61 0.06 -6.43
C GLY A 101 -1.40 -1.33 -5.84
N CYS A 102 -1.38 -1.44 -4.50
CA CYS A 102 -1.27 -2.73 -3.82
C CYS A 102 -2.51 -3.60 -4.04
N ALA A 103 -3.72 -3.01 -4.13
CA ALA A 103 -4.91 -3.77 -4.52
C ALA A 103 -4.74 -4.42 -5.90
N VAL A 104 -4.17 -3.70 -6.88
CA VAL A 104 -3.81 -4.30 -8.19
C VAL A 104 -2.74 -5.37 -8.01
N HIS A 105 -1.68 -5.10 -7.22
CA HIS A 105 -0.58 -6.04 -7.02
C HIS A 105 -1.07 -7.40 -6.49
N THR A 106 -2.01 -7.43 -5.55
CA THR A 106 -2.55 -8.68 -4.98
C THR A 106 -3.13 -9.64 -6.03
N THR A 107 -3.46 -9.15 -7.22
CA THR A 107 -4.06 -9.94 -8.31
C THR A 107 -3.03 -10.46 -9.31
N LEU A 108 -1.77 -10.08 -9.20
CA LEU A 108 -0.75 -10.36 -10.20
C LEU A 108 -0.14 -11.75 -10.00
N ALA A 109 0.03 -12.45 -11.13
CA ALA A 109 0.74 -13.72 -11.19
C ALA A 109 2.25 -13.53 -11.01
N VAL A 110 2.96 -14.63 -10.74
CA VAL A 110 4.42 -14.67 -10.70
C VAL A 110 5.03 -14.07 -11.96
N GLY A 111 6.08 -13.27 -11.79
CA GLY A 111 6.79 -12.62 -12.89
C GLY A 111 6.10 -11.39 -13.48
N LYS A 112 4.94 -11.00 -12.96
CA LYS A 112 4.26 -9.76 -13.34
C LYS A 112 4.58 -8.63 -12.36
N GLY A 113 4.77 -7.43 -12.90
CA GLY A 113 4.87 -6.20 -12.15
C GLY A 113 3.82 -5.19 -12.60
N TYR A 114 3.70 -4.11 -11.86
CA TYR A 114 2.86 -2.99 -12.24
C TYR A 114 3.55 -1.65 -11.97
N THR A 115 3.06 -0.62 -12.61
CA THR A 115 3.40 0.77 -12.27
C THR A 115 2.17 1.65 -12.46
N THR A 116 2.01 2.62 -11.57
CA THR A 116 0.97 3.65 -11.67
C THR A 116 1.28 4.55 -12.86
N LEU A 117 0.33 4.66 -13.79
CA LEU A 117 0.40 5.60 -14.92
C LEU A 117 -0.30 6.92 -14.59
N GLU A 118 -1.38 6.84 -13.82
CA GLU A 118 -2.21 7.98 -13.47
C GLU A 118 -2.85 7.73 -12.10
N LEU A 119 -2.89 8.77 -11.29
CA LEU A 119 -3.64 8.80 -10.04
C LEU A 119 -4.47 10.09 -10.01
N LYS A 120 -5.78 9.96 -10.06
CA LYS A 120 -6.70 11.08 -9.87
C LYS A 120 -7.16 11.13 -8.44
N LEU A 121 -6.74 12.15 -7.71
CA LEU A 121 -7.05 12.37 -6.30
C LEU A 121 -8.04 13.52 -6.11
N ASN A 122 -9.02 13.34 -5.22
CA ASN A 122 -9.90 14.38 -4.71
C ASN A 122 -9.84 14.41 -3.18
N VAL A 123 -9.28 15.47 -2.60
CA VAL A 123 -9.33 15.72 -1.17
C VAL A 123 -10.61 16.48 -0.88
N VAL A 124 -11.52 15.87 -0.12
CA VAL A 124 -12.87 16.41 0.14
C VAL A 124 -13.00 16.99 1.54
N ARG A 125 -12.00 16.73 2.42
CA ARG A 125 -11.98 17.22 3.79
C ARG A 125 -10.57 17.48 4.26
N ALA A 126 -10.35 18.58 4.95
CA ALA A 126 -9.07 18.86 5.62
C ALA A 126 -8.82 17.82 6.73
N LEU A 127 -7.57 17.37 6.83
CA LEU A 127 -7.10 16.42 7.84
C LEU A 127 -6.03 17.11 8.70
N THR A 128 -6.07 16.85 10.00
CA THR A 128 -5.10 17.34 10.98
C THR A 128 -4.72 16.23 11.96
N ASP A 129 -3.72 16.47 12.80
CA ASP A 129 -3.30 15.58 13.88
C ASP A 129 -4.35 15.43 15.02
N ALA A 130 -5.47 16.16 14.96
CA ALA A 130 -6.64 15.92 15.80
C ALA A 130 -7.36 14.60 15.44
N VAL A 131 -7.15 14.08 14.22
CA VAL A 131 -7.62 12.75 13.82
C VAL A 131 -6.45 11.78 14.01
N PRO A 132 -6.52 10.86 14.98
CA PRO A 132 -5.36 10.06 15.37
C PRO A 132 -4.90 9.08 14.29
N LEU A 133 -5.86 8.54 13.52
CA LEU A 133 -5.64 7.52 12.50
C LEU A 133 -6.62 7.71 11.34
N VAL A 134 -6.22 7.29 10.15
CA VAL A 134 -7.10 7.12 9.00
C VAL A 134 -6.79 5.80 8.30
N ARG A 135 -7.77 5.24 7.60
CA ARG A 135 -7.57 4.07 6.72
C ARG A 135 -7.77 4.45 5.27
N ALA A 136 -6.82 4.02 4.45
CA ALA A 136 -6.94 4.04 3.00
C ALA A 136 -7.32 2.63 2.53
N GLU A 137 -8.45 2.54 1.86
CA GLU A 137 -8.98 1.30 1.31
C GLU A 137 -8.89 1.40 -0.22
N GLY A 138 -8.14 0.49 -0.84
CA GLY A 138 -8.04 0.34 -2.29
C GLY A 138 -8.80 -0.90 -2.74
N LYS A 139 -9.49 -0.79 -3.87
CA LYS A 139 -10.22 -1.89 -4.48
C LYS A 139 -10.06 -1.88 -5.99
N VAL A 140 -9.75 -3.03 -6.56
CA VAL A 140 -9.68 -3.21 -8.01
C VAL A 140 -11.06 -3.04 -8.64
N ILE A 141 -11.12 -2.29 -9.74
CA ILE A 141 -12.29 -2.17 -10.61
C ILE A 141 -12.18 -3.18 -11.75
N HIS A 142 -10.97 -3.26 -12.38
CA HIS A 142 -10.71 -4.12 -13.52
C HIS A 142 -9.24 -4.52 -13.57
N VAL A 143 -8.97 -5.77 -13.97
CA VAL A 143 -7.62 -6.26 -14.29
C VAL A 143 -7.66 -6.88 -15.69
N GLY A 144 -6.91 -6.27 -16.61
CA GLY A 144 -6.65 -6.79 -17.95
C GLY A 144 -5.24 -7.37 -18.06
N SER A 145 -4.82 -7.70 -19.28
CA SER A 145 -3.50 -8.25 -19.54
C SER A 145 -2.37 -7.21 -19.44
N GLN A 146 -2.66 -5.94 -19.73
CA GLN A 146 -1.69 -4.83 -19.74
C GLN A 146 -2.12 -3.64 -18.89
N VAL A 147 -3.39 -3.52 -18.55
CA VAL A 147 -3.93 -2.39 -17.81
C VAL A 147 -4.83 -2.91 -16.69
N ALA A 148 -4.66 -2.33 -15.50
CA ALA A 148 -5.60 -2.48 -14.40
C ALA A 148 -6.08 -1.11 -13.93
N THR A 149 -7.30 -1.06 -13.41
CA THR A 149 -7.86 0.12 -12.76
C THR A 149 -8.34 -0.21 -11.37
N ALA A 150 -8.18 0.73 -10.45
CA ALA A 150 -8.64 0.61 -9.08
C ALA A 150 -9.21 1.94 -8.58
N GLU A 151 -10.02 1.87 -7.55
CA GLU A 151 -10.51 3.01 -6.79
C GLU A 151 -10.08 2.89 -5.33
N GLY A 152 -10.01 4.01 -4.64
CA GLY A 152 -9.66 4.05 -3.23
C GLY A 152 -10.28 5.23 -2.50
N ARG A 153 -10.33 5.10 -1.17
CA ARG A 153 -10.84 6.13 -0.28
C ARG A 153 -10.03 6.19 1.02
N ILE A 154 -9.94 7.37 1.61
CA ILE A 154 -9.42 7.56 2.97
C ILE A 154 -10.58 7.92 3.88
N VAL A 155 -10.76 7.13 4.93
CA VAL A 155 -11.81 7.31 5.94
C VAL A 155 -11.20 7.45 7.33
N GLY A 156 -11.83 8.26 8.17
CA GLY A 156 -11.51 8.35 9.60
C GLY A 156 -12.25 7.28 10.42
N PRO A 157 -11.93 7.16 11.73
CA PRO A 157 -12.56 6.21 12.63
C PRO A 157 -14.05 6.51 12.88
N ASP A 158 -14.48 7.73 12.55
CA ASP A 158 -15.88 8.17 12.57
C ASP A 158 -16.63 7.86 11.26
N GLY A 159 -15.98 7.17 10.32
CA GLY A 159 -16.53 6.85 9.00
C GLY A 159 -16.53 8.02 8.01
N ARG A 160 -16.03 9.20 8.39
CA ARG A 160 -15.97 10.36 7.49
C ARG A 160 -14.96 10.17 6.37
N LEU A 161 -15.38 10.53 5.16
CA LEU A 161 -14.50 10.55 3.98
C LEU A 161 -13.60 11.79 4.02
N TYR A 162 -12.30 11.59 3.82
CA TYR A 162 -11.28 12.64 3.70
C TYR A 162 -10.79 12.83 2.27
N ALA A 163 -10.60 11.73 1.55
CA ALA A 163 -10.19 11.74 0.16
C ALA A 163 -10.67 10.48 -0.56
N HIS A 164 -10.75 10.56 -1.88
CA HIS A 164 -10.92 9.39 -2.74
C HIS A 164 -10.09 9.53 -4.00
N ALA A 165 -9.77 8.40 -4.64
CA ALA A 165 -8.97 8.36 -5.84
C ALA A 165 -9.42 7.26 -6.79
N THR A 166 -9.03 7.42 -8.06
CA THR A 166 -8.98 6.35 -9.05
C THR A 166 -7.58 6.29 -9.63
N THR A 167 -7.17 5.10 -10.08
CA THR A 167 -5.87 4.90 -10.71
C THR A 167 -5.96 4.03 -11.95
N THR A 168 -5.01 4.23 -12.86
CA THR A 168 -4.71 3.34 -13.97
C THR A 168 -3.28 2.84 -13.80
N CYS A 169 -3.10 1.52 -13.79
CA CYS A 169 -1.81 0.86 -13.70
C CYS A 169 -1.47 0.14 -14.99
N LEU A 170 -0.21 0.23 -15.43
CA LEU A 170 0.35 -0.64 -16.46
C LEU A 170 0.82 -1.93 -15.80
N ILE A 171 0.44 -3.07 -16.37
CA ILE A 171 0.95 -4.39 -16.02
C ILE A 171 2.01 -4.79 -17.03
N PHE A 172 3.15 -5.28 -16.58
CA PHE A 172 4.25 -5.69 -17.43
C PHE A 172 4.91 -6.96 -16.93
N ASP A 173 5.63 -7.65 -17.81
CA ASP A 173 6.48 -8.77 -17.43
C ASP A 173 7.82 -8.25 -16.87
N HIS A 174 8.22 -8.75 -15.70
CA HIS A 174 9.57 -8.49 -15.24
C HIS A 174 10.58 -9.19 -16.18
N PRO A 175 11.68 -8.52 -16.54
CA PRO A 175 12.73 -9.18 -17.29
C PRO A 175 13.21 -10.41 -16.52
N THR A 176 12.98 -11.60 -17.05
CA THR A 176 13.60 -12.81 -16.53
C THR A 176 15.11 -12.62 -16.67
N THR A 177 15.84 -12.61 -15.55
CA THR A 177 17.30 -12.66 -15.62
C THR A 177 17.66 -13.88 -16.45
N PRO A 178 18.38 -13.75 -17.59
CA PRO A 178 18.80 -14.92 -18.33
C PRO A 178 19.55 -15.83 -17.37
N SER A 179 19.13 -17.08 -17.24
CA SER A 179 19.95 -18.08 -16.56
C SER A 179 21.31 -18.06 -17.27
N MET A 180 22.35 -17.68 -16.55
CA MET A 180 23.71 -17.88 -17.05
C MET A 180 23.86 -19.38 -17.26
N SER A 181 23.56 -19.83 -18.47
CA SER A 181 23.94 -21.18 -18.90
C SER A 181 25.43 -21.25 -18.71
N ALA A 182 25.88 -22.13 -17.82
CA ALA A 182 27.28 -22.50 -17.68
C ALA A 182 27.73 -23.01 -19.05
N GLY A 183 28.34 -22.09 -19.82
CA GLY A 183 28.99 -22.41 -21.07
C GLY A 183 30.14 -23.34 -20.74
N GLY A 184 29.94 -24.64 -20.98
CA GLY A 184 30.97 -25.62 -20.94
C GLY A 184 32.09 -25.18 -21.88
N ARG A 185 33.28 -25.02 -21.33
CA ARG A 185 34.51 -24.98 -22.11
C ARG A 185 34.73 -26.36 -22.66
N GLY A 186 34.59 -26.54 -23.92
CA GLY A 186 35.21 -27.59 -24.70
C GLY A 186 36.49 -27.06 -25.31
#